data_9071b430551bb94e8b0ea10ca1992460
#
_entry.id   9071b430551bb94e8b0ea10ca1992460
#
_cell.length_a   1.000
_cell.length_b   1.000
_cell.length_c   1.000
_cell.angle_alpha   90.00
_cell.angle_beta   90.00
_cell.angle_gamma   90.00
#
_symmetry.space_group_name_H-M   'P 1'
#
loop_
_entity.id
_entity.type
_entity.pdbx_description
1 polymer ?
#
loop_
_entity_poly.entity_id
_entity_poly.type
_entity_poly.pdbx_seq_one_letter_code
_entity_poly.pdbx_strand_id
1 'polypeptide(L)'
;CGKRSARLSRGEAEALLSGEYGFLLRREEPLLQELYSKLRGSGLAPRTVVCYDREAFAYGPGNVRVTLDRNIRTGRSALEFFRPERFALRPLEGCTVLEVKYDAFLPELVRLAVQIPDRRAGACSKYALCRRFD
;
A
#
# COMPACT_ATOMS: atom_id res chain seq x y z
N CYS A 1 -14.39 -0.02 8.17
CA CYS A 1 -13.69 1.10 7.52
C CYS A 1 -14.03 1.09 6.02
N GLY A 2 -14.78 2.12 5.57
CA GLY A 2 -15.14 2.25 4.15
C GLY A 2 -13.93 2.67 3.31
N LYS A 3 -13.78 2.07 2.11
CA LYS A 3 -12.80 2.52 1.12
C LYS A 3 -13.50 3.36 0.07
N ARG A 4 -12.88 4.49 -0.27
CA ARG A 4 -13.26 5.32 -1.42
C ARG A 4 -12.12 5.30 -2.43
N SER A 5 -12.44 5.33 -3.71
CA SER A 5 -11.45 5.35 -4.79
C SER A 5 -11.89 6.30 -5.89
N ALA A 6 -10.93 6.92 -6.55
CA ALA A 6 -11.13 7.71 -7.75
C ALA A 6 -10.09 7.31 -8.79
N ARG A 7 -10.44 7.42 -10.07
CA ARG A 7 -9.52 7.11 -11.17
C ARG A 7 -8.78 8.37 -11.59
N LEU A 8 -7.49 8.23 -11.84
CA LEU A 8 -6.65 9.26 -12.44
C LEU A 8 -6.13 8.77 -13.80
N SER A 9 -6.03 9.66 -14.76
CA SER A 9 -5.25 9.41 -15.95
C SER A 9 -3.76 9.36 -15.61
N ARG A 10 -2.94 8.84 -16.51
CA ARG A 10 -1.48 8.82 -16.31
C ARG A 10 -0.92 10.23 -16.12
N GLY A 11 -1.34 11.19 -16.95
CA GLY A 11 -0.88 12.58 -16.82
C GLY A 11 -1.27 13.22 -15.50
N GLU A 12 -2.50 12.97 -15.00
CA GLU A 12 -2.93 13.44 -13.68
C GLU A 12 -2.11 12.79 -12.54
N ALA A 13 -1.78 11.53 -12.67
CA ALA A 13 -0.95 10.84 -11.68
C ALA A 13 0.50 11.39 -11.70
N GLU A 14 1.07 11.64 -12.88
CA GLU A 14 2.39 12.28 -13.03
C GLU A 14 2.40 13.69 -12.44
N ALA A 15 1.37 14.50 -12.69
CA ALA A 15 1.19 15.83 -12.09
C ALA A 15 1.09 15.75 -10.55
N LEU A 16 0.31 14.78 -10.03
CA LEU A 16 0.21 14.54 -8.59
C LEU A 16 1.58 14.22 -7.96
N LEU A 17 2.36 13.36 -8.61
CA LEU A 17 3.70 12.98 -8.16
C LEU A 17 4.68 14.16 -8.19
N SER A 18 4.53 15.08 -9.15
CA SER A 18 5.36 16.29 -9.30
C SER A 18 4.95 17.44 -8.37
N GLY A 19 3.85 17.31 -7.63
CA GLY A 19 3.34 18.37 -6.77
C GLY A 19 2.41 19.36 -7.46
N GLU A 20 1.99 19.10 -8.69
CA GLU A 20 1.06 19.93 -9.47
C GLU A 20 -0.38 19.51 -9.19
N TYR A 21 -0.96 20.05 -8.12
CA TYR A 21 -2.26 19.61 -7.61
C TYR A 21 -3.46 20.36 -8.21
N GLY A 22 -3.24 21.37 -9.06
CA GLY A 22 -4.32 22.24 -9.58
C GLY A 22 -5.43 21.52 -10.34
N PHE A 23 -5.13 20.37 -10.98
CA PHE A 23 -6.13 19.59 -11.69
C PHE A 23 -7.21 18.99 -10.76
N LEU A 24 -6.88 18.72 -9.49
CA LEU A 24 -7.81 18.14 -8.51
C LEU A 24 -9.01 19.05 -8.25
N LEU A 25 -8.85 20.37 -8.37
CA LEU A 25 -9.95 21.32 -8.22
C LEU A 25 -10.93 21.31 -9.40
N ARG A 26 -10.52 20.81 -10.56
CA ARG A 26 -11.37 20.71 -11.77
C ARG A 26 -12.16 19.41 -11.82
N ARG A 27 -11.90 18.51 -10.87
CA ARG A 27 -12.57 17.22 -10.76
C ARG A 27 -13.79 17.34 -9.83
N GLU A 28 -14.91 16.74 -10.22
CA GLU A 28 -16.15 16.77 -9.45
C GLU A 28 -16.20 15.78 -8.30
N GLU A 29 -15.29 14.80 -8.28
CA GLU A 29 -15.29 13.77 -7.25
C GLU A 29 -14.87 14.33 -5.87
N PRO A 30 -15.75 14.24 -4.85
CA PRO A 30 -15.46 14.78 -3.51
C PRO A 30 -14.16 14.24 -2.89
N LEU A 31 -13.79 13.00 -3.23
CA LEU A 31 -12.55 12.39 -2.75
C LEU A 31 -11.31 13.13 -3.25
N LEU A 32 -11.32 13.62 -4.51
CA LEU A 32 -10.19 14.35 -5.08
C LEU A 32 -10.10 15.78 -4.54
N GLN A 33 -11.23 16.41 -4.27
CA GLN A 33 -11.27 17.71 -3.59
C GLN A 33 -10.78 17.63 -2.15
N GLU A 34 -11.18 16.57 -1.41
CA GLU A 34 -10.66 16.28 -0.08
C GLU A 34 -9.13 16.04 -0.12
N LEU A 35 -8.66 15.28 -1.12
CA LEU A 35 -7.22 15.06 -1.31
C LEU A 35 -6.48 16.37 -1.54
N TYR A 36 -7.00 17.26 -2.39
CA TYR A 36 -6.41 18.59 -2.62
C TYR A 36 -6.26 19.37 -1.32
N SER A 37 -7.32 19.42 -0.52
CA SER A 37 -7.32 20.13 0.77
C SER A 37 -6.26 19.59 1.72
N LYS A 38 -6.07 18.27 1.78
CA LYS A 38 -5.04 17.62 2.60
C LYS A 38 -3.63 17.89 2.08
N LEU A 39 -3.41 17.82 0.77
CA LEU A 39 -2.11 18.09 0.15
C LEU A 39 -1.66 19.54 0.42
N ARG A 40 -2.58 20.50 0.29
CA ARG A 40 -2.27 21.94 0.48
C ARG A 40 -2.29 22.35 1.95
N GLY A 41 -3.28 21.91 2.71
CA GLY A 41 -3.47 22.34 4.09
C GLY A 41 -2.54 21.66 5.10
N SER A 42 -2.24 20.38 4.88
CA SER A 42 -1.39 19.59 5.80
C SER A 42 0.02 19.36 5.26
N GLY A 43 0.40 19.94 4.13
CA GLY A 43 1.72 19.77 3.54
C GLY A 43 2.03 18.31 3.14
N LEU A 44 1.01 17.50 2.90
CA LEU A 44 1.20 16.13 2.43
C LEU A 44 1.77 16.15 1.00
N ALA A 45 2.64 15.20 0.73
CA ALA A 45 3.19 14.99 -0.61
C ALA A 45 3.45 13.50 -0.85
N PRO A 46 3.44 13.04 -2.10
CA PRO A 46 3.97 11.74 -2.45
C PRO A 46 5.43 11.61 -2.00
N ARG A 47 5.76 10.55 -1.28
CA ARG A 47 7.11 10.40 -0.71
C ARG A 47 7.81 9.16 -1.19
N THR A 48 7.20 8.01 -1.09
CA THR A 48 7.85 6.75 -1.41
C THR A 48 6.94 5.86 -2.25
N VAL A 49 7.54 5.00 -3.03
CA VAL A 49 6.85 3.93 -3.77
C VAL A 49 7.02 2.64 -3.00
N VAL A 50 5.95 1.89 -2.85
CA VAL A 50 5.97 0.55 -2.28
C VAL A 50 5.47 -0.42 -3.33
N CYS A 51 6.35 -1.28 -3.83
CA CYS A 51 6.03 -2.30 -4.81
C CYS A 51 6.27 -3.69 -4.19
N TYR A 52 5.38 -4.62 -4.44
CA TYR A 52 5.51 -6.00 -3.97
C TYR A 52 4.63 -6.93 -4.80
N ASP A 53 4.96 -8.21 -4.78
CA ASP A 53 4.17 -9.26 -5.39
C ASP A 53 3.23 -9.85 -4.33
N ARG A 54 1.92 -9.94 -4.62
CA ARG A 54 0.91 -10.39 -3.67
C ARG A 54 0.15 -11.60 -4.16
N GLU A 55 0.10 -12.64 -3.32
CA GLU A 55 -0.90 -13.69 -3.39
C GLU A 55 -1.97 -13.41 -2.34
N ALA A 56 -3.25 -13.56 -2.69
CA ALA A 56 -4.36 -13.29 -1.78
C ALA A 56 -5.34 -14.45 -1.79
N PHE A 57 -5.70 -14.91 -0.60
CA PHE A 57 -6.65 -15.99 -0.35
C PHE A 57 -7.81 -15.43 0.47
N ALA A 58 -9.04 -15.77 0.10
CA ALA A 58 -10.25 -15.39 0.82
C ALA A 58 -10.94 -16.64 1.34
N TYR A 59 -11.47 -16.56 2.58
CA TYR A 59 -12.26 -17.60 3.19
C TYR A 59 -13.53 -16.98 3.78
N GLY A 60 -14.71 -17.46 3.34
CA GLY A 60 -15.99 -16.86 3.66
C GLY A 60 -16.30 -16.77 5.16
N PRO A 61 -16.24 -17.88 5.93
CA PRO A 61 -16.46 -17.82 7.36
C PRO A 61 -15.48 -16.90 8.06
N GLY A 62 -16.00 -15.92 8.83
CA GLY A 62 -15.20 -14.89 9.50
C GLY A 62 -14.68 -13.79 8.57
N ASN A 63 -15.09 -13.79 7.29
CA ASN A 63 -14.61 -12.83 6.28
C ASN A 63 -13.08 -12.72 6.27
N VAL A 64 -12.43 -13.87 6.27
CA VAL A 64 -10.96 -13.93 6.38
C VAL A 64 -10.31 -13.65 5.04
N ARG A 65 -9.26 -12.83 5.09
CA ARG A 65 -8.34 -12.61 3.99
C ARG A 65 -6.90 -12.83 4.46
N VAL A 66 -6.24 -13.79 3.84
CA VAL A 66 -4.81 -14.05 4.04
C VAL A 66 -4.05 -13.55 2.82
N THR A 67 -2.98 -12.80 3.03
CA THR A 67 -2.11 -12.33 1.93
C THR A 67 -0.65 -12.68 2.22
N LEU A 68 0.07 -13.05 1.16
CA LEU A 68 1.50 -13.26 1.15
C LEU A 68 2.13 -12.20 0.26
N ASP A 69 2.90 -11.29 0.86
CA ASP A 69 3.59 -10.21 0.15
C ASP A 69 5.08 -10.53 0.08
N ARG A 70 5.60 -10.63 -1.14
CA ARG A 70 7.00 -10.97 -1.44
C ARG A 70 7.64 -9.88 -2.29
N ASN A 71 8.97 -9.93 -2.42
CA ASN A 71 9.73 -9.03 -3.26
C ASN A 71 9.38 -7.56 -3.01
N ILE A 72 9.33 -7.17 -1.73
CA ILE A 72 9.07 -5.78 -1.35
C ILE A 72 10.22 -4.92 -1.84
N ARG A 73 9.89 -3.95 -2.70
CA ARG A 73 10.84 -3.09 -3.40
C ARG A 73 10.42 -1.64 -3.28
N THR A 74 11.39 -0.74 -3.33
CA THR A 74 11.15 0.70 -3.39
C THR A 74 12.15 1.36 -4.34
N GLY A 75 11.77 2.52 -4.88
CA GLY A 75 12.67 3.44 -5.57
C GLY A 75 13.19 4.51 -4.62
N ARG A 76 14.04 5.38 -5.11
CA ARG A 76 14.59 6.52 -4.34
C ARG A 76 13.64 7.73 -4.31
N SER A 77 12.64 7.74 -5.17
CA SER A 77 11.71 8.87 -5.29
C SER A 77 10.32 8.38 -5.71
N ALA A 78 9.27 9.05 -5.23
CA ALA A 78 7.91 8.84 -5.71
C ALA A 78 7.75 9.14 -7.21
N LEU A 79 8.60 9.99 -7.80
CA LEU A 79 8.62 10.28 -9.24
C LEU A 79 8.96 9.05 -10.09
N GLU A 80 9.55 8.03 -9.49
CA GLU A 80 9.87 6.76 -10.18
C GLU A 80 8.68 5.80 -10.29
N PHE A 81 7.49 6.18 -9.81
CA PHE A 81 6.31 5.33 -9.73
C PHE A 81 6.01 4.55 -11.03
N PHE A 82 6.20 5.18 -12.17
CA PHE A 82 6.00 4.56 -13.50
C PHE A 82 7.27 3.91 -14.09
N ARG A 83 8.31 3.72 -13.29
CA ARG A 83 9.60 3.16 -13.69
C ARG A 83 9.99 1.98 -12.79
N PRO A 84 9.25 0.85 -12.86
CA PRO A 84 9.45 -0.29 -11.96
C PRO A 84 10.86 -0.89 -12.04
N GLU A 85 11.56 -0.72 -13.15
CA GLU A 85 12.96 -1.11 -13.33
C GLU A 85 13.93 -0.39 -12.38
N ARG A 86 13.52 0.74 -11.81
CA ARG A 86 14.30 1.52 -10.83
C ARG A 86 14.06 1.11 -9.37
N PHE A 87 13.13 0.19 -9.11
CA PHE A 87 12.83 -0.27 -7.75
C PHE A 87 13.86 -1.32 -7.30
N ALA A 88 15.10 -0.89 -7.11
CA ALA A 88 16.23 -1.75 -6.78
C ALA A 88 16.40 -1.98 -5.27
N LEU A 89 15.87 -1.09 -4.43
CA LEU A 89 16.03 -1.18 -2.98
C LEU A 89 15.05 -2.20 -2.39
N ARG A 90 15.56 -3.13 -1.58
CA ARG A 90 14.81 -4.25 -1.01
C ARG A 90 14.83 -4.21 0.52
N PRO A 91 13.84 -3.57 1.16
CA PRO A 91 13.80 -3.42 2.62
C PRO A 91 13.75 -4.72 3.41
N LEU A 92 13.20 -5.77 2.80
CA LEU A 92 13.05 -7.11 3.39
C LEU A 92 13.47 -8.17 2.37
N GLU A 93 14.75 -8.19 2.02
CA GLU A 93 15.27 -9.19 1.08
C GLU A 93 15.09 -10.61 1.64
N GLY A 94 14.62 -11.53 0.79
CA GLY A 94 14.39 -12.93 1.17
C GLY A 94 13.22 -13.16 2.14
N CYS A 95 12.50 -12.12 2.55
CA CYS A 95 11.39 -12.24 3.48
C CYS A 95 10.04 -12.19 2.77
N THR A 96 9.07 -12.92 3.33
CA THR A 96 7.65 -12.86 2.96
C THR A 96 6.87 -12.29 4.13
N VAL A 97 5.98 -11.33 3.86
CA VAL A 97 5.06 -10.80 4.87
C VAL A 97 3.73 -11.55 4.73
N LEU A 98 3.38 -12.31 5.75
CA LEU A 98 2.06 -12.92 5.91
C LEU A 98 1.16 -11.95 6.68
N GLU A 99 0.03 -11.57 6.09
CA GLU A 99 -0.97 -10.73 6.74
C GLU A 99 -2.30 -11.48 6.79
N VAL A 100 -2.95 -11.53 7.95
CA VAL A 100 -4.26 -12.13 8.16
C VAL A 100 -5.22 -11.05 8.63
N LYS A 101 -6.32 -10.86 7.89
CA LYS A 101 -7.43 -9.98 8.25
C LYS A 101 -8.70 -10.79 8.40
N TYR A 102 -9.48 -10.48 9.41
CA TYR A 102 -10.78 -11.11 9.69
C TYR A 102 -11.67 -10.10 10.43
N ASP A 103 -12.96 -10.37 10.46
CA ASP A 103 -13.91 -9.49 11.16
C ASP A 103 -14.05 -9.90 12.65
N ALA A 104 -15.11 -10.65 12.99
CA ALA A 104 -15.42 -10.94 14.37
C ALA A 104 -14.58 -12.09 14.97
N PHE A 105 -14.20 -13.08 14.14
CA PHE A 105 -13.45 -14.26 14.58
C PHE A 105 -12.58 -14.83 13.49
N LEU A 106 -11.50 -15.49 13.88
CA LEU A 106 -10.63 -16.24 13.00
C LEU A 106 -10.98 -17.73 13.12
N PRO A 107 -11.51 -18.37 12.05
CA PRO A 107 -11.81 -19.80 12.08
C PRO A 107 -10.59 -20.64 12.41
N GLU A 108 -10.79 -21.70 13.20
CA GLU A 108 -9.71 -22.58 13.69
C GLU A 108 -8.88 -23.18 12.54
N LEU A 109 -9.53 -23.58 11.46
CA LEU A 109 -8.85 -24.08 10.27
C LEU A 109 -7.82 -23.09 9.73
N VAL A 110 -8.20 -21.82 9.62
CA VAL A 110 -7.29 -20.77 9.13
C VAL A 110 -6.22 -20.47 10.18
N ARG A 111 -6.60 -20.42 11.46
CA ARG A 111 -5.66 -20.19 12.56
C ARG A 111 -4.53 -21.24 12.54
N LEU A 112 -4.88 -22.51 12.34
CA LEU A 112 -3.89 -23.59 12.23
C LEU A 112 -3.05 -23.47 10.96
N ALA A 113 -3.66 -23.15 9.84
CA ALA A 113 -2.97 -23.04 8.55
C ALA A 113 -1.95 -21.91 8.50
N VAL A 114 -2.17 -20.80 9.27
CA VAL A 114 -1.26 -19.65 9.29
C VAL A 114 -0.26 -19.68 10.45
N GLN A 115 -0.28 -20.73 11.28
CA GLN A 115 0.73 -20.90 12.33
C GLN A 115 2.08 -21.24 11.71
N ILE A 116 3.08 -20.42 12.01
CA ILE A 116 4.46 -20.64 11.61
C ILE A 116 5.29 -20.84 12.89
N PRO A 117 5.95 -21.99 13.04
CA PRO A 117 6.82 -22.24 14.20
C PRO A 117 7.85 -21.12 14.39
N ASP A 118 8.14 -20.81 15.63
CA ASP A 118 9.14 -19.82 16.04
C ASP A 118 8.91 -18.41 15.47
N ARG A 119 7.66 -18.06 15.17
CA ARG A 119 7.27 -16.72 14.72
C ARG A 119 6.21 -16.13 15.65
N ARG A 120 6.28 -14.81 15.81
CA ARG A 120 5.27 -14.04 16.56
C ARG A 120 4.60 -13.03 15.62
N ALA A 121 3.31 -12.84 15.78
CA ALA A 121 2.59 -11.78 15.11
C ALA A 121 3.07 -10.42 15.59
N GLY A 122 3.21 -9.48 14.68
CA GLY A 122 3.67 -8.14 14.96
C GLY A 122 3.20 -7.14 13.90
N ALA A 123 3.39 -5.86 14.18
CA ALA A 123 3.10 -4.81 13.22
C ALA A 123 4.20 -4.77 12.14
N CYS A 124 3.78 -4.79 10.87
CA CYS A 124 4.67 -4.64 9.74
C CYS A 124 4.12 -3.57 8.79
N SER A 125 4.71 -2.38 8.81
CA SER A 125 4.39 -1.32 7.86
C SER A 125 5.38 -1.34 6.71
N LYS A 126 4.95 -1.84 5.55
CA LYS A 126 5.75 -1.80 4.30
C LYS A 126 6.13 -0.37 3.92
N TYR A 127 5.22 0.58 4.15
CA TYR A 127 5.52 2.00 3.95
C TYR A 127 6.67 2.47 4.84
N ALA A 128 6.60 2.22 6.15
CA ALA A 128 7.66 2.63 7.07
C ALA A 128 9.02 2.00 6.75
N LEU A 129 9.02 0.75 6.29
CA LEU A 129 10.23 0.06 5.86
C LEU A 129 10.85 0.72 4.61
N CYS A 130 10.03 1.06 3.62
CA CYS A 130 10.49 1.71 2.39
C CYS A 130 10.96 3.15 2.64
N ARG A 131 10.34 3.88 3.58
CA ARG A 131 10.72 5.24 3.96
C ARG A 131 12.15 5.38 4.53
N ARG A 132 12.77 4.30 4.92
CA ARG A 132 14.17 4.33 5.39
C ARG A 132 15.18 4.64 4.29
N PHE A 133 14.75 4.59 3.03
CA PHE A 133 15.60 4.77 1.85
C PHE A 133 15.33 6.09 1.10
N ASP A 134 14.46 6.93 1.65
CA ASP A 134 14.14 8.25 1.08
C ASP A 134 15.14 9.33 1.52
#